data_17c20749b2b6392a950160e4e680588d
#
_entry.id   17c20749b2b6392a950160e4e680588d
#
_cell.length_a   1.000
_cell.length_b   1.000
_cell.length_c   1.000
_cell.angle_alpha   90.00
_cell.angle_beta   90.00
_cell.angle_gamma   90.00
#
_symmetry.space_group_name_H-M   'P 1'
#
loop_
_entity.id
_entity.type
_entity.pdbx_description
1 polymer ?
#
loop_
_entity_poly.entity_id
_entity_poly.type
_entity_poly.pdbx_seq_one_letter_code
_entity_poly.pdbx_strand_id
1 'polypeptide(L)'
;MKVPKQTRRHCPTCNKHTVHKVIQSKARGRNQTHPLSTGSKKRVRLRGQRRGSGNLGKYSKPPKPKMTGKKLSKKTDFRYQCGECKKMHSQKRGIRAKKVEMV
;
A
#
# COMPACT_ATOMS: atom_id res chain seq x y z
N MET A 1 12.51 1.78 -13.97
CA MET A 1 12.75 3.24 -13.75
C MET A 1 13.80 3.38 -12.66
N LYS A 2 14.90 4.08 -12.96
CA LYS A 2 15.96 4.36 -11.97
C LYS A 2 15.63 5.66 -11.23
N VAL A 3 15.78 5.68 -9.93
CA VAL A 3 15.49 6.84 -9.06
C VAL A 3 16.64 7.00 -8.07
N PRO A 4 17.17 8.22 -7.88
CA PRO A 4 18.26 8.44 -6.93
C PRO A 4 17.78 8.23 -5.48
N LYS A 5 18.65 7.69 -4.64
CA LYS A 5 18.38 7.50 -3.19
C LYS A 5 18.26 8.81 -2.44
N GLN A 6 18.89 9.87 -2.95
CA GLN A 6 18.85 11.20 -2.37
C GLN A 6 18.58 12.24 -3.45
N THR A 7 17.84 13.28 -3.09
CA THR A 7 17.57 14.40 -4.00
C THR A 7 17.45 15.70 -3.21
N ARG A 8 17.88 16.80 -3.82
CA ARG A 8 17.74 18.13 -3.23
C ARG A 8 16.38 18.70 -3.59
N ARG A 9 15.58 19.04 -2.59
CA ARG A 9 14.21 19.54 -2.75
C ARG A 9 13.89 20.63 -1.73
N HIS A 10 12.93 21.48 -2.05
CA HIS A 10 12.38 22.43 -1.10
C HIS A 10 11.61 21.69 0.01
N CYS A 11 11.99 21.94 1.26
CA CYS A 11 11.27 21.44 2.43
C CYS A 11 10.29 22.50 2.93
N PRO A 12 8.97 22.26 2.93
CA PRO A 12 7.99 23.26 3.36
C PRO A 12 8.05 23.56 4.87
N THR A 13 8.65 22.68 5.65
CA THR A 13 8.84 22.91 7.10
C THR A 13 10.07 23.76 7.39
N CYS A 14 11.18 23.51 6.68
CA CYS A 14 12.42 24.26 6.86
C CYS A 14 12.46 25.53 6.00
N ASN A 15 11.51 25.72 5.06
CA ASN A 15 11.43 26.81 4.08
C ASN A 15 12.71 27.01 3.27
N LYS A 16 13.45 25.95 3.02
CA LYS A 16 14.70 25.97 2.24
C LYS A 16 14.92 24.66 1.48
N HIS A 17 15.81 24.70 0.50
CA HIS A 17 16.22 23.52 -0.23
C HIS A 17 17.19 22.67 0.59
N THR A 18 16.77 21.47 1.00
CA THR A 18 17.55 20.50 1.78
C THR A 18 17.69 19.18 1.03
N VAL A 19 18.64 18.36 1.43
CA VAL A 19 18.80 17.01 0.91
C VAL A 19 17.73 16.12 1.54
N HIS A 20 16.99 15.39 0.68
CA HIS A 20 15.95 14.47 1.09
C HIS A 20 16.34 13.03 0.70
N LYS A 21 16.15 12.11 1.63
CA LYS A 21 16.20 10.67 1.34
C LYS A 21 14.91 10.26 0.64
N VAL A 22 15.04 9.55 -0.49
CA VAL A 22 13.89 9.02 -1.24
C VAL A 22 13.58 7.63 -0.72
N ILE A 23 12.33 7.39 -0.32
CA ILE A 23 11.85 6.12 0.20
C ILE A 23 10.65 5.70 -0.63
N GLN A 24 10.66 4.47 -1.15
CA GLN A 24 9.48 3.90 -1.80
C GLN A 24 8.52 3.38 -0.74
N SER A 25 7.30 3.90 -0.72
CA SER A 25 6.26 3.44 0.19
C SER A 25 5.74 2.07 -0.25
N LYS A 26 5.64 1.15 0.70
CA LYS A 26 4.95 -0.13 0.48
C LYS A 26 3.44 0.07 0.65
N ALA A 27 2.66 -0.42 -0.30
CA ALA A 27 1.21 -0.42 -0.17
C ALA A 27 0.79 -1.26 1.05
N ARG A 28 -0.03 -0.68 1.92
CA ARG A 28 -0.60 -1.42 3.04
C ARG A 28 -1.67 -2.38 2.52
N GLY A 29 -1.52 -3.65 2.84
CA GLY A 29 -2.52 -4.67 2.54
C GLY A 29 -3.81 -4.47 3.34
N ARG A 30 -4.88 -5.09 2.86
CA ARG A 30 -6.17 -5.09 3.57
C ARG A 30 -6.03 -5.87 4.88
N ASN A 31 -6.56 -5.33 5.98
CA ASN A 31 -6.58 -6.04 7.25
C ASN A 31 -7.53 -7.25 7.15
N GLN A 32 -6.98 -8.46 7.24
CA GLN A 32 -7.75 -9.71 7.14
C GLN A 32 -8.59 -10.00 8.39
N THR A 33 -8.23 -9.43 9.52
CA THR A 33 -8.84 -9.74 10.82
C THR A 33 -9.75 -8.63 11.36
N HIS A 34 -10.07 -7.61 10.53
CA HIS A 34 -10.89 -6.49 10.97
C HIS A 34 -12.31 -6.98 11.34
N PRO A 35 -12.70 -6.96 12.64
CA PRO A 35 -13.94 -7.59 13.10
C PRO A 35 -15.20 -6.86 12.64
N LEU A 36 -15.11 -5.58 12.34
CA LEU A 36 -16.25 -4.73 11.94
C LEU A 36 -16.50 -4.73 10.42
N SER A 37 -15.58 -5.24 9.60
CA SER A 37 -15.79 -5.27 8.15
C SER A 37 -16.86 -6.30 7.78
N THR A 38 -17.72 -5.94 6.83
CA THR A 38 -18.70 -6.88 6.25
C THR A 38 -17.96 -8.06 5.61
N GLY A 39 -18.41 -9.29 5.85
CA GLY A 39 -17.76 -10.51 5.35
C GLY A 39 -16.45 -10.86 6.06
N SER A 40 -16.13 -10.23 7.19
CA SER A 40 -15.02 -10.67 8.03
C SER A 40 -15.20 -12.14 8.41
N LYS A 41 -14.19 -12.98 8.15
CA LYS A 41 -14.22 -14.41 8.45
C LYS A 41 -14.53 -14.69 9.91
N LYS A 42 -13.94 -13.93 10.82
CA LYS A 42 -14.16 -14.07 12.27
C LYS A 42 -15.62 -13.78 12.65
N ARG A 43 -16.18 -12.67 12.15
CA ARG A 43 -17.57 -12.30 12.46
C ARG A 43 -18.58 -13.27 11.86
N VAL A 44 -18.39 -13.67 10.60
CA VAL A 44 -19.26 -14.66 9.94
C VAL A 44 -19.22 -15.99 10.66
N ARG A 45 -18.04 -16.42 11.15
CA ARG A 45 -17.87 -17.63 11.95
C ARG A 45 -18.59 -17.55 13.29
N LEU A 46 -18.46 -16.42 14.00
CA LEU A 46 -19.14 -16.20 15.30
C LEU A 46 -20.66 -16.20 15.16
N ARG A 47 -21.18 -15.76 14.02
CA ARG A 47 -22.62 -15.82 13.71
C ARG A 47 -23.09 -17.21 13.24
N GLY A 48 -22.23 -18.21 13.21
CA GLY A 48 -22.55 -19.57 12.77
C GLY A 48 -22.81 -19.71 11.27
N GLN A 49 -22.55 -18.68 10.46
CA GLN A 49 -22.86 -18.67 9.02
C GLN A 49 -21.73 -19.21 8.14
N ARG A 50 -20.58 -19.51 8.69
CA ARG A 50 -19.43 -20.03 7.95
C ARG A 50 -19.25 -21.52 8.22
N ARG A 51 -20.06 -22.34 7.54
CA ARG A 51 -20.02 -23.81 7.62
C ARG A 51 -19.71 -24.38 6.26
N GLY A 52 -18.67 -25.19 6.14
CA GLY A 52 -18.34 -25.91 4.91
C GLY A 52 -18.20 -25.04 3.66
N SER A 53 -18.22 -25.67 2.49
CA SER A 53 -18.08 -25.00 1.18
C SER A 53 -19.33 -25.11 0.28
N GLY A 54 -20.41 -25.67 0.79
CA GLY A 54 -21.67 -25.82 0.06
C GLY A 54 -22.67 -24.72 0.33
N ASN A 55 -23.94 -25.07 0.35
CA ASN A 55 -25.05 -24.12 0.58
C ASN A 55 -25.24 -23.74 2.05
N LEU A 56 -24.58 -24.46 2.96
CA LEU A 56 -24.72 -24.27 4.41
C LEU A 56 -23.89 -23.10 4.97
N GLY A 57 -22.97 -22.53 4.21
CA GLY A 57 -22.07 -21.50 4.69
C GLY A 57 -22.12 -20.23 3.87
N LYS A 58 -22.41 -19.09 4.49
CA LYS A 58 -22.22 -17.78 3.89
C LYS A 58 -20.73 -17.44 3.85
N TYR A 59 -20.21 -17.02 2.70
CA TYR A 59 -18.79 -16.75 2.46
C TYR A 59 -17.85 -17.94 2.77
N SER A 60 -18.35 -19.17 2.71
CA SER A 60 -17.58 -20.38 2.98
C SER A 60 -16.74 -20.86 1.79
N LYS A 61 -17.20 -20.61 0.58
CA LYS A 61 -16.48 -20.98 -0.64
C LYS A 61 -15.24 -20.09 -0.83
N PRO A 62 -14.13 -20.65 -1.33
CA PRO A 62 -12.96 -19.85 -1.69
C PRO A 62 -13.34 -18.83 -2.78
N PRO A 63 -12.74 -17.62 -2.78
CA PRO A 63 -13.01 -16.62 -3.80
C PRO A 63 -12.58 -17.13 -5.18
N LYS A 64 -13.39 -16.86 -6.20
CA LYS A 64 -13.03 -17.16 -7.60
C LYS A 64 -11.75 -16.41 -7.98
N PRO A 65 -10.86 -17.00 -8.81
CA PRO A 65 -9.69 -16.30 -9.31
C PRO A 65 -10.08 -14.99 -10.01
N LYS A 66 -9.45 -13.90 -9.61
CA LYS A 66 -9.62 -12.56 -10.16
C LYS A 66 -8.28 -12.03 -10.66
N MET A 67 -8.30 -10.90 -11.37
CA MET A 67 -7.08 -10.20 -11.83
C MET A 67 -6.27 -9.54 -10.71
N THR A 68 -6.55 -9.85 -9.44
CA THR A 68 -5.82 -9.34 -8.27
C THR A 68 -4.36 -9.78 -8.32
N GLY A 69 -3.44 -8.84 -8.22
CA GLY A 69 -2.01 -9.10 -8.28
C GLY A 69 -1.43 -9.30 -9.69
N LYS A 70 -2.23 -9.30 -10.74
CA LYS A 70 -1.80 -9.50 -12.13
C LYS A 70 -1.39 -8.22 -12.87
N LYS A 71 -1.48 -7.04 -12.25
CA LYS A 71 -1.01 -5.80 -12.86
C LYS A 71 0.51 -5.80 -12.95
N LEU A 72 1.03 -5.70 -14.17
CA LEU A 72 2.47 -5.63 -14.45
C LEU A 72 3.10 -4.27 -14.07
N SER A 73 2.31 -3.22 -14.01
CA SER A 73 2.78 -1.87 -13.67
C SER A 73 1.90 -1.25 -12.60
N LYS A 74 2.50 -0.47 -11.70
CA LYS A 74 1.82 0.25 -10.62
C LYS A 74 2.27 1.71 -10.61
N LYS A 75 1.42 2.61 -10.11
CA LYS A 75 1.86 3.98 -9.82
C LYS A 75 2.88 3.97 -8.69
N THR A 76 3.97 4.70 -8.88
CA THR A 76 4.99 4.86 -7.84
C THR A 76 4.46 5.73 -6.71
N ASP A 77 4.83 5.41 -5.49
CA ASP A 77 4.59 6.23 -4.30
C ASP A 77 5.93 6.44 -3.57
N PHE A 78 6.51 7.63 -3.79
CA PHE A 78 7.74 8.01 -3.13
C PHE A 78 7.45 8.96 -1.98
N ARG A 79 8.18 8.78 -0.91
CA ARG A 79 8.22 9.69 0.23
C ARG A 79 9.61 10.28 0.35
N TYR A 80 9.66 11.55 0.62
CA TYR A 80 10.89 12.33 0.72
C TYR A 80 11.10 12.74 2.17
N GLN A 81 12.09 12.17 2.82
CA GLN A 81 12.44 12.51 4.20
C GLN A 81 13.50 13.58 4.19
N CYS A 82 13.21 14.73 4.80
CA CYS A 82 14.15 15.82 4.95
C CYS A 82 15.33 15.40 5.85
N GLY A 83 16.54 15.78 5.47
CA GLY A 83 17.77 15.51 6.25
C GLY A 83 17.82 16.28 7.57
N GLU A 84 17.26 17.50 7.60
CA GLU A 84 17.29 18.39 8.77
C GLU A 84 16.12 18.14 9.73
N CYS A 85 14.89 18.41 9.32
CA CYS A 85 13.72 18.30 10.20
C CYS A 85 13.15 16.89 10.33
N LYS A 86 13.67 15.90 9.57
CA LYS A 86 13.26 14.50 9.57
C LYS A 86 11.80 14.24 9.14
N LYS A 87 11.02 15.27 8.82
CA LYS A 87 9.64 15.12 8.33
C LYS A 87 9.62 14.53 6.95
N MET A 88 8.55 13.77 6.67
CA MET A 88 8.33 13.13 5.38
C MET A 88 7.26 13.86 4.59
N HIS A 89 7.52 14.03 3.30
CA HIS A 89 6.57 14.61 2.35
C HIS A 89 6.29 13.60 1.25
N SER A 90 5.01 13.48 0.87
CA SER A 90 4.60 12.57 -0.19
C SER A 90 4.85 13.14 -1.58
N GLN A 91 4.92 12.27 -2.55
CA GLN A 91 4.95 12.62 -3.96
C GLN A 91 3.59 13.20 -4.40
N LYS A 92 3.60 14.29 -5.19
CA LYS A 92 2.37 14.92 -5.69
C LYS A 92 1.62 14.02 -6.69
N ARG A 93 2.34 13.40 -7.63
CA ARG A 93 1.79 12.49 -8.64
C ARG A 93 2.72 11.30 -8.84
N GLY A 94 2.16 10.08 -8.87
CA GLY A 94 2.90 8.87 -9.16
C GLY A 94 2.98 8.59 -10.66
N ILE A 95 4.15 8.21 -11.13
CA ILE A 95 4.38 7.74 -12.50
C ILE A 95 4.19 6.23 -12.53
N ARG A 96 3.57 5.70 -13.57
CA ARG A 96 3.36 4.27 -13.73
C ARG A 96 4.66 3.59 -14.17
N ALA A 97 5.11 2.60 -13.41
CA ALA A 97 6.32 1.85 -13.69
C ALA A 97 6.15 0.35 -13.45
N LYS A 98 6.86 -0.48 -14.22
CA LYS A 98 6.95 -1.94 -14.00
C LYS A 98 7.88 -2.25 -12.83
N LYS A 99 9.04 -1.61 -12.81
CA LYS A 99 10.09 -1.80 -11.79
C LYS A 99 10.69 -0.46 -11.41
N VAL A 100 11.00 -0.28 -10.15
CA VAL A 100 11.73 0.88 -9.62
C VAL A 100 13.03 0.38 -8.99
N GLU A 101 14.14 0.97 -9.40
CA GLU A 101 15.47 0.70 -8.87
C GLU A 101 16.00 1.99 -8.22
N MET A 102 16.43 1.88 -6.98
CA MET A 102 17.03 2.98 -6.22
C MET A 102 18.54 2.98 -6.46
N VAL A 103 19.03 4.02 -7.11
CA VAL A 103 20.45 4.18 -7.50
C VAL A 103 21.21 5.07 -6.53
#